data_2ba959012d3702da21f95b12ef100c60
#
_entry.id   2ba959012d3702da21f95b12ef100c60
#
_cell.length_a   1.000
_cell.length_b   1.000
_cell.length_c   1.000
_cell.angle_alpha   90.00
_cell.angle_beta   90.00
_cell.angle_gamma   90.00
#
_symmetry.space_group_name_H-M   'P 1'
#
loop_
_entity.id
_entity.type
_entity.pdbx_description
1 polymer ?
#
loop_
_entity_poly.entity_id
_entity_poly.type
_entity_poly.pdbx_seq_one_letter_code
_entity_poly.pdbx_strand_id
1 'polypeptide(L)'
;MQWADKLEFLVLGVQLRIMVEILGLDRGEALDLWDRAWSHLRRATADKRHAFRYPVLCSEGARGPQGRVVVMRNCSERSRRVEFFTDYRSPKCQEIIGSPQVSFVWYDPKLRLQIRGQGRAAIVSDEPWVEATWESLSERQKAEYSSVAAPGESRWTQDEDLAKPGKCGYFAVVRTTLESLDILELSSEGHQRWIWEWYIDQWAARSAVP
;
A
#
# COMPACT_ATOMS: atom_id res chain seq x y z
N MET A 1 24.09 -25.34 20.79
CA MET A 1 24.05 -26.48 19.87
C MET A 1 22.68 -27.13 20.05
N GLN A 2 21.75 -26.95 19.16
CA GLN A 2 20.36 -27.49 19.09
C GLN A 2 19.28 -26.48 18.70
N TRP A 3 19.56 -25.63 17.72
CA TRP A 3 18.50 -24.76 17.11
C TRP A 3 18.37 -24.94 15.59
N ALA A 4 19.15 -25.91 15.01
CA ALA A 4 19.20 -26.07 13.54
C ALA A 4 18.26 -27.15 12.96
N ASP A 5 17.55 -27.96 13.74
CA ASP A 5 16.90 -29.19 13.25
C ASP A 5 15.37 -29.17 13.19
N LYS A 6 14.73 -28.00 13.09
CA LYS A 6 13.26 -27.92 12.91
C LYS A 6 12.79 -27.19 11.66
N LEU A 7 13.60 -27.15 10.61
CA LEU A 7 13.28 -26.50 9.34
C LEU A 7 13.20 -27.52 8.19
N GLU A 8 12.35 -28.54 8.29
CA GLU A 8 11.90 -29.27 7.12
C GLU A 8 10.38 -29.47 7.17
N PHE A 9 9.66 -28.67 6.36
CA PHE A 9 8.36 -29.06 5.85
C PHE A 9 8.27 -28.78 4.35
N LEU A 10 8.16 -29.89 3.62
CA LEU A 10 8.07 -30.00 2.17
C LEU A 10 6.72 -29.53 1.61
N VAL A 11 6.77 -28.74 0.55
CA VAL A 11 6.24 -28.80 -0.83
C VAL A 11 4.78 -29.22 -1.04
N LEU A 12 3.93 -28.26 -1.46
CA LEU A 12 3.23 -28.19 -2.75
C LEU A 12 2.30 -26.97 -2.79
N GLY A 13 2.50 -26.07 -3.77
CA GLY A 13 1.53 -25.03 -4.17
C GLY A 13 1.54 -23.77 -3.29
N VAL A 14 2.28 -22.73 -3.75
CA VAL A 14 2.16 -21.33 -3.30
C VAL A 14 2.03 -21.17 -1.77
N GLN A 15 3.03 -21.57 -1.03
CA GLN A 15 3.11 -21.24 0.40
C GLN A 15 3.92 -19.97 0.59
N LEU A 16 3.20 -18.89 0.92
CA LEU A 16 3.75 -17.77 1.66
C LEU A 16 4.33 -18.36 2.96
N ARG A 17 5.66 -18.46 3.05
CA ARG A 17 6.32 -18.91 4.29
C ARG A 17 6.26 -17.76 5.28
N ILE A 18 5.21 -17.74 6.08
CA ILE A 18 5.15 -16.86 7.25
C ILE A 18 5.96 -17.57 8.34
N MET A 19 7.17 -17.09 8.60
CA MET A 19 7.89 -17.51 9.78
C MET A 19 7.33 -16.69 10.96
N VAL A 20 6.41 -17.28 11.68
CA VAL A 20 5.88 -16.72 12.92
C VAL A 20 6.79 -17.22 14.03
N GLU A 21 7.73 -16.37 14.46
CA GLU A 21 8.49 -16.62 15.68
C GLU A 21 7.58 -16.23 16.85
N ILE A 22 6.79 -17.21 17.31
CA ILE A 22 5.89 -17.03 18.43
C ILE A 22 6.59 -17.57 19.67
N LEU A 23 7.09 -16.67 20.48
CA LEU A 23 7.36 -16.95 21.87
C LEU A 23 6.01 -17.05 22.61
N GLY A 24 5.35 -18.21 22.54
CA GLY A 24 4.31 -18.61 23.47
C GLY A 24 2.86 -18.13 23.25
N LEU A 25 2.48 -17.63 22.06
CA LEU A 25 1.11 -17.16 21.79
C LEU A 25 0.50 -17.86 20.54
N ASP A 26 -0.82 -17.88 20.48
CA ASP A 26 -1.60 -18.66 19.51
C ASP A 26 -1.30 -18.29 18.04
N ARG A 27 -0.58 -19.17 17.37
CA ARG A 27 -0.25 -19.05 15.94
C ARG A 27 -1.51 -18.95 15.06
N GLY A 28 -2.61 -19.54 15.49
CA GLY A 28 -3.89 -19.52 14.77
C GLY A 28 -4.46 -18.11 14.70
N GLU A 29 -4.44 -17.36 15.79
CA GLU A 29 -4.96 -15.99 15.84
C GLU A 29 -4.21 -15.03 14.91
N ALA A 30 -2.86 -15.12 14.88
CA ALA A 30 -2.06 -14.29 14.00
C ALA A 30 -2.41 -14.52 12.52
N LEU A 31 -2.49 -15.78 12.10
CA LEU A 31 -2.81 -16.14 10.72
C LEU A 31 -4.24 -15.75 10.34
N ASP A 32 -5.19 -15.95 11.25
CA ASP A 32 -6.57 -15.54 11.00
C ASP A 32 -6.70 -14.03 10.81
N LEU A 33 -6.04 -13.23 11.65
CA LEU A 33 -6.03 -11.78 11.52
C LEU A 33 -5.34 -11.32 10.22
N TRP A 34 -4.25 -11.98 9.83
CA TRP A 34 -3.57 -11.75 8.55
C TRP A 34 -4.49 -12.00 7.36
N ASP A 35 -5.11 -13.17 7.32
CA ASP A 35 -5.99 -13.58 6.21
C ASP A 35 -7.21 -12.65 6.08
N ARG A 36 -7.80 -12.25 7.22
CA ARG A 36 -8.90 -11.28 7.25
C ARG A 36 -8.44 -9.92 6.75
N ALA A 37 -7.29 -9.41 7.19
CA ALA A 37 -6.76 -8.13 6.75
C ALA A 37 -6.54 -8.10 5.23
N TRP A 38 -5.86 -9.11 4.68
CA TRP A 38 -5.63 -9.20 3.24
C TRP A 38 -6.90 -9.44 2.44
N SER A 39 -7.87 -10.18 2.98
CA SER A 39 -9.19 -10.34 2.35
C SER A 39 -9.90 -8.99 2.20
N HIS A 40 -9.88 -8.14 3.25
CA HIS A 40 -10.46 -6.80 3.20
C HIS A 40 -9.70 -5.88 2.24
N LEU A 41 -8.36 -5.92 2.23
CA LEU A 41 -7.56 -5.14 1.27
C LEU A 41 -7.88 -5.53 -0.18
N ARG A 42 -7.94 -6.82 -0.49
CA ARG A 42 -8.33 -7.32 -1.83
C ARG A 42 -9.74 -6.87 -2.21
N ARG A 43 -10.70 -7.04 -1.32
CA ARG A 43 -12.08 -6.62 -1.55
C ARG A 43 -12.18 -5.11 -1.85
N ALA A 44 -11.41 -4.30 -1.16
CA ALA A 44 -11.41 -2.84 -1.31
C ALA A 44 -10.98 -2.37 -2.71
N THR A 45 -10.25 -3.17 -3.48
CA THR A 45 -9.88 -2.83 -4.86
C THR A 45 -11.08 -2.89 -5.81
N ALA A 46 -12.05 -3.75 -5.55
CA ALA A 46 -13.26 -3.93 -6.35
C ALA A 46 -14.48 -3.18 -5.78
N ASP A 47 -14.67 -3.21 -4.47
CA ASP A 47 -15.81 -2.58 -3.78
C ASP A 47 -15.55 -1.10 -3.52
N LYS A 48 -16.23 -0.23 -4.29
CA LYS A 48 -16.11 1.23 -4.18
C LYS A 48 -16.59 1.80 -2.84
N ARG A 49 -17.35 1.03 -2.05
CA ARG A 49 -17.88 1.45 -0.74
C ARG A 49 -17.04 0.98 0.43
N HIS A 50 -16.04 0.11 0.19
CA HIS A 50 -15.19 -0.41 1.24
C HIS A 50 -14.28 0.68 1.79
N ALA A 51 -14.19 0.83 3.12
CA ALA A 51 -13.39 1.88 3.77
C ALA A 51 -11.91 1.79 3.38
N PHE A 52 -11.36 0.59 3.26
CA PHE A 52 -9.96 0.38 2.87
C PHE A 52 -9.62 0.77 1.43
N ARG A 53 -10.62 1.16 0.62
CA ARG A 53 -10.35 1.73 -0.69
C ARG A 53 -9.65 3.08 -0.63
N TYR A 54 -9.78 3.79 0.48
CA TYR A 54 -9.33 5.17 0.66
C TYR A 54 -8.32 5.28 1.80
N PRO A 55 -7.14 4.63 1.71
CA PRO A 55 -6.12 4.78 2.73
C PRO A 55 -5.57 6.19 2.79
N VAL A 56 -5.08 6.57 3.97
CA VAL A 56 -4.17 7.71 4.10
C VAL A 56 -2.78 7.27 3.70
N LEU A 57 -2.20 7.92 2.70
CA LEU A 57 -0.78 7.81 2.35
C LEU A 57 -0.01 8.90 3.10
N CYS A 58 1.07 8.51 3.75
CA CYS A 58 2.03 9.42 4.37
C CYS A 58 3.37 9.31 3.65
N SER A 59 3.96 10.47 3.34
CA SER A 59 5.30 10.61 2.71
C SER A 59 6.05 11.75 3.39
N GLU A 60 7.36 11.79 3.19
CA GLU A 60 8.22 12.85 3.71
C GLU A 60 8.24 14.02 2.73
N GLY A 61 7.78 15.18 3.18
CA GLY A 61 7.84 16.42 2.43
C GLY A 61 8.84 17.40 3.00
N ALA A 62 9.18 18.43 2.24
CA ALA A 62 10.19 19.43 2.63
C ALA A 62 9.91 20.14 3.98
N ARG A 63 8.65 20.13 4.44
CA ARG A 63 8.21 20.74 5.70
C ARG A 63 7.75 19.71 6.72
N GLY A 64 8.21 18.47 6.60
CA GLY A 64 7.84 17.35 7.47
C GLY A 64 6.81 16.40 6.85
N PRO A 65 6.30 15.43 7.61
CA PRO A 65 5.38 14.41 7.12
C PRO A 65 4.13 14.98 6.47
N GLN A 66 3.76 14.45 5.32
CA GLN A 66 2.58 14.84 4.56
C GLN A 66 1.60 13.66 4.49
N GLY A 67 0.35 13.89 4.89
CA GLY A 67 -0.72 12.89 4.82
C GLY A 67 -1.82 13.28 3.84
N ARG A 68 -2.29 12.34 3.02
CA ARG A 68 -3.46 12.53 2.13
C ARG A 68 -4.16 11.22 1.87
N VAL A 69 -5.44 11.31 1.56
CA VAL A 69 -6.21 10.16 1.09
C VAL A 69 -5.86 9.87 -0.37
N VAL A 70 -5.65 8.59 -0.67
CA VAL A 70 -5.49 8.09 -2.05
C VAL A 70 -6.50 7.00 -2.35
N VAL A 71 -6.74 6.71 -3.63
CA VAL A 71 -7.63 5.62 -4.04
C VAL A 71 -6.80 4.39 -4.35
N MET A 72 -6.82 3.40 -3.48
CA MET A 72 -6.17 2.11 -3.74
C MET A 72 -6.82 1.44 -4.95
N ARG A 73 -6.01 1.11 -5.94
CA ARG A 73 -6.47 0.52 -7.22
C ARG A 73 -6.15 -0.96 -7.32
N ASN A 74 -5.02 -1.34 -6.76
CA ASN A 74 -4.58 -2.73 -6.74
C ASN A 74 -3.86 -3.05 -5.44
N CYS A 75 -3.93 -4.30 -5.01
CA CYS A 75 -3.09 -4.85 -3.96
C CYS A 75 -2.81 -6.33 -4.23
N SER A 76 -1.65 -6.79 -3.80
CA SER A 76 -1.24 -8.18 -3.95
C SER A 76 -0.41 -8.60 -2.75
N GLU A 77 -0.92 -9.54 -2.00
CA GLU A 77 -0.23 -10.17 -0.88
C GLU A 77 1.06 -10.87 -1.35
N ARG A 78 0.95 -11.67 -2.41
CA ARG A 78 2.07 -12.43 -2.97
C ARG A 78 3.28 -11.56 -3.34
N SER A 79 3.04 -10.40 -3.95
CA SER A 79 4.09 -9.46 -4.34
C SER A 79 4.25 -8.31 -3.34
N ARG A 80 3.53 -8.35 -2.23
CA ARG A 80 3.54 -7.31 -1.18
C ARG A 80 3.24 -5.91 -1.71
N ARG A 81 2.39 -5.79 -2.74
CA ARG A 81 2.20 -4.54 -3.49
C ARG A 81 0.89 -3.88 -3.14
N VAL A 82 0.96 -2.55 -3.08
CA VAL A 82 -0.18 -1.64 -3.08
C VAL A 82 0.04 -0.60 -4.16
N GLU A 83 -0.99 -0.34 -4.97
CA GLU A 83 -0.89 0.58 -6.11
C GLU A 83 -2.04 1.58 -6.09
N PHE A 84 -1.73 2.83 -6.45
CA PHE A 84 -2.71 3.88 -6.71
C PHE A 84 -2.30 4.73 -7.92
N PHE A 85 -3.28 5.39 -8.54
CA PHE A 85 -3.04 6.24 -9.70
C PHE A 85 -2.84 7.69 -9.27
N THR A 86 -2.01 8.42 -10.02
CA THR A 86 -1.73 9.82 -9.74
C THR A 86 -1.32 10.57 -11.01
N ASP A 87 -1.35 11.89 -10.93
CA ASP A 87 -0.62 12.78 -11.83
C ASP A 87 0.83 12.86 -11.32
N TYR A 88 1.81 12.55 -12.18
CA TYR A 88 3.22 12.52 -11.79
C TYR A 88 3.79 13.89 -11.40
N ARG A 89 3.14 15.00 -11.78
CA ARG A 89 3.51 16.37 -11.39
C ARG A 89 3.08 16.71 -9.96
N SER A 90 2.24 15.88 -9.35
CA SER A 90 1.72 16.15 -8.01
C SER A 90 2.83 16.18 -6.94
N PRO A 91 2.71 17.02 -5.89
CA PRO A 91 3.72 17.15 -4.84
C PRO A 91 4.15 15.82 -4.22
N LYS A 92 3.21 14.87 -4.05
CA LYS A 92 3.52 13.54 -3.51
C LYS A 92 4.52 12.75 -4.37
N CYS A 93 4.56 13.01 -5.68
CA CYS A 93 5.53 12.36 -6.55
C CYS A 93 6.94 12.87 -6.28
N GLN A 94 7.11 14.18 -6.09
CA GLN A 94 8.39 14.77 -5.72
C GLN A 94 8.84 14.30 -4.33
N GLU A 95 7.91 14.18 -3.38
CA GLU A 95 8.17 13.64 -2.05
C GLU A 95 8.68 12.20 -2.14
N ILE A 96 8.02 11.34 -2.91
CA ILE A 96 8.40 9.93 -3.11
C ILE A 96 9.74 9.80 -3.84
N ILE A 97 10.02 10.66 -4.82
CA ILE A 97 11.33 10.69 -5.52
C ILE A 97 12.43 11.06 -4.54
N GLY A 98 12.20 12.05 -3.69
CA GLY A 98 13.18 12.49 -2.68
C GLY A 98 13.36 11.49 -1.53
N SER A 99 12.27 10.86 -1.09
CA SER A 99 12.26 9.85 -0.02
C SER A 99 11.25 8.76 -0.37
N PRO A 100 11.69 7.59 -0.86
CA PRO A 100 10.78 6.53 -1.30
C PRO A 100 10.07 5.81 -0.15
N GLN A 101 10.44 6.05 1.09
CA GLN A 101 9.77 5.47 2.26
C GLN A 101 8.41 6.13 2.47
N VAL A 102 7.37 5.29 2.48
CA VAL A 102 5.99 5.73 2.67
C VAL A 102 5.29 4.84 3.69
N SER A 103 4.22 5.37 4.27
CA SER A 103 3.30 4.56 5.06
C SER A 103 1.86 4.77 4.63
N PHE A 104 1.07 3.72 4.83
CA PHE A 104 -0.38 3.75 4.65
C PHE A 104 -1.07 3.49 5.97
N VAL A 105 -2.22 4.14 6.14
CA VAL A 105 -3.16 3.80 7.21
C VAL A 105 -4.52 3.49 6.59
N TRP A 106 -5.00 2.27 6.83
CA TRP A 106 -6.36 1.83 6.56
C TRP A 106 -7.11 1.73 7.89
N TYR A 107 -8.32 2.24 7.93
CA TYR A 107 -9.17 2.10 9.09
C TYR A 107 -10.63 1.90 8.68
N ASP A 108 -11.25 0.89 9.23
CA ASP A 108 -12.69 0.66 9.11
C ASP A 108 -13.32 0.63 10.51
N PRO A 109 -14.13 1.65 10.87
CA PRO A 109 -14.75 1.72 12.19
C PRO A 109 -15.80 0.64 12.42
N LYS A 110 -16.39 0.07 11.37
CA LYS A 110 -17.38 -1.02 11.49
C LYS A 110 -16.70 -2.34 11.81
N LEU A 111 -15.56 -2.60 11.18
CA LEU A 111 -14.73 -3.76 11.45
C LEU A 111 -13.87 -3.57 12.70
N ARG A 112 -13.74 -2.34 13.20
CA ARG A 112 -12.80 -1.95 14.26
C ARG A 112 -11.37 -2.42 13.96
N LEU A 113 -11.01 -2.40 12.67
CA LEU A 113 -9.76 -2.90 12.15
C LEU A 113 -8.93 -1.75 11.59
N GLN A 114 -7.71 -1.61 12.10
CA GLN A 114 -6.69 -0.72 11.59
C GLN A 114 -5.54 -1.52 11.01
N ILE A 115 -5.08 -1.12 9.84
CA ILE A 115 -3.86 -1.64 9.23
C ILE A 115 -2.93 -0.46 8.97
N ARG A 116 -1.68 -0.56 9.40
CA ARG A 116 -0.61 0.35 9.00
C ARG A 116 0.37 -0.44 8.17
N GLY A 117 0.64 0.02 6.96
CA GLY A 117 1.63 -0.58 6.07
C GLY A 117 2.78 0.37 5.84
N GLN A 118 4.00 -0.09 5.90
CA GLN A 118 5.18 0.70 5.53
C GLN A 118 5.93 -0.01 4.40
N GLY A 119 6.58 0.78 3.55
CA GLY A 119 7.35 0.21 2.45
C GLY A 119 7.94 1.26 1.54
N ARG A 120 8.51 0.80 0.45
CA ARG A 120 9.16 1.65 -0.55
C ARG A 120 8.26 1.83 -1.76
N ALA A 121 8.00 3.09 -2.09
CA ALA A 121 7.21 3.48 -3.25
C ALA A 121 8.12 3.84 -4.44
N ALA A 122 7.63 3.53 -5.63
CA ALA A 122 8.19 3.97 -6.90
C ALA A 122 7.09 4.52 -7.79
N ILE A 123 7.43 5.51 -8.59
CA ILE A 123 6.53 6.08 -9.61
C ILE A 123 6.85 5.39 -10.92
N VAL A 124 5.83 4.86 -11.56
CA VAL A 124 5.95 4.13 -12.82
C VAL A 124 5.06 4.82 -13.86
N SER A 125 5.65 5.29 -14.95
CA SER A 125 4.96 5.98 -16.04
C SER A 125 5.24 5.37 -17.42
N ASP A 126 6.40 4.72 -17.60
CA ASP A 126 6.92 4.36 -18.92
C ASP A 126 6.87 2.84 -19.21
N GLU A 127 6.19 2.08 -18.38
CA GLU A 127 6.05 0.64 -18.56
C GLU A 127 4.85 0.29 -19.45
N PRO A 128 4.95 -0.74 -20.33
CA PRO A 128 3.85 -1.14 -21.23
C PRO A 128 2.53 -1.44 -20.51
N TRP A 129 2.58 -1.97 -19.29
CA TRP A 129 1.38 -2.24 -18.48
C TRP A 129 0.73 -0.94 -17.96
N VAL A 130 1.48 0.16 -17.83
CA VAL A 130 0.92 1.49 -17.47
C VAL A 130 0.10 2.01 -18.64
N GLU A 131 0.61 1.88 -19.88
CA GLU A 131 -0.16 2.21 -21.08
C GLU A 131 -1.44 1.37 -21.17
N ALA A 132 -1.34 0.06 -20.96
CA ALA A 132 -2.51 -0.81 -20.95
C ALA A 132 -3.53 -0.41 -19.86
N THR A 133 -3.04 -0.01 -18.69
CA THR A 133 -3.89 0.51 -17.62
C THR A 133 -4.58 1.81 -18.04
N TRP A 134 -3.84 2.75 -18.63
CA TRP A 134 -4.38 4.00 -19.17
C TRP A 134 -5.49 3.76 -20.20
N GLU A 135 -5.27 2.84 -21.16
CA GLU A 135 -6.27 2.51 -22.17
C GLU A 135 -7.56 1.93 -21.55
N SER A 136 -7.46 1.26 -20.41
CA SER A 136 -8.62 0.71 -19.69
C SER A 136 -9.42 1.76 -18.93
N LEU A 137 -8.90 2.97 -18.75
CA LEU A 137 -9.59 4.05 -18.06
C LEU A 137 -10.70 4.64 -18.91
N SER A 138 -11.81 5.04 -18.27
CA SER A 138 -12.85 5.84 -18.92
C SER A 138 -12.33 7.23 -19.28
N GLU A 139 -12.92 7.88 -20.30
CA GLU A 139 -12.54 9.25 -20.70
C GLU A 139 -12.63 10.25 -19.53
N ARG A 140 -13.60 10.07 -18.64
CA ARG A 140 -13.70 10.89 -17.42
C ARG A 140 -12.49 10.73 -16.53
N GLN A 141 -11.98 9.51 -16.36
CA GLN A 141 -10.78 9.25 -15.55
C GLN A 141 -9.52 9.77 -16.23
N LYS A 142 -9.41 9.63 -17.55
CA LYS A 142 -8.29 10.16 -18.33
C LYS A 142 -8.20 11.70 -18.22
N ALA A 143 -9.35 12.37 -18.21
CA ALA A 143 -9.41 13.82 -18.07
C ALA A 143 -8.79 14.31 -16.74
N GLU A 144 -8.83 13.49 -15.66
CA GLU A 144 -8.22 13.84 -14.38
C GLU A 144 -6.67 13.95 -14.46
N TYR A 145 -6.05 13.31 -15.46
CA TYR A 145 -4.60 13.27 -15.68
C TYR A 145 -4.16 14.04 -16.93
N SER A 146 -5.05 14.81 -17.53
CA SER A 146 -4.79 15.57 -18.78
C SER A 146 -4.97 17.07 -18.58
N SER A 147 -5.17 17.54 -17.36
CA SER A 147 -5.34 18.96 -17.05
C SER A 147 -4.06 19.76 -17.29
N VAL A 148 -4.20 21.02 -17.75
CA VAL A 148 -3.05 21.90 -17.97
C VAL A 148 -2.36 22.24 -16.65
N ALA A 149 -3.12 22.63 -15.61
CA ALA A 149 -2.57 22.93 -14.29
C ALA A 149 -2.23 21.65 -13.53
N ALA A 150 -1.06 21.61 -12.91
CA ALA A 150 -0.66 20.50 -12.05
C ALA A 150 -1.41 20.50 -10.72
N PRO A 151 -1.64 19.32 -10.10
CA PRO A 151 -2.24 19.26 -8.78
C PRO A 151 -1.42 20.00 -7.73
N GLY A 152 -2.06 20.93 -7.01
CA GLY A 152 -1.40 21.74 -5.97
C GLY A 152 -0.84 23.09 -6.45
N GLU A 153 -0.89 23.36 -7.75
CA GLU A 153 -0.55 24.70 -8.27
C GLU A 153 -1.60 25.75 -7.90
N SER A 154 -1.13 27.00 -7.78
CA SER A 154 -2.03 28.13 -7.63
C SER A 154 -2.85 28.31 -8.92
N ARG A 155 -4.17 28.48 -8.81
CA ARG A 155 -5.03 28.79 -9.97
C ARG A 155 -4.66 30.10 -10.68
N TRP A 156 -3.78 30.90 -10.09
CA TRP A 156 -3.37 32.20 -10.57
C TRP A 156 -1.99 32.22 -11.25
N THR A 157 -1.22 31.11 -11.15
CA THR A 157 0.07 30.96 -11.82
C THR A 157 -0.10 29.92 -12.92
N GLN A 158 -0.17 30.38 -14.17
CA GLN A 158 0.02 29.50 -15.34
C GLN A 158 1.50 29.51 -15.67
N ASP A 159 2.23 28.51 -15.20
CA ASP A 159 3.60 28.29 -15.65
C ASP A 159 3.55 27.59 -17.03
N GLU A 160 3.96 28.32 -18.07
CA GLU A 160 3.95 27.80 -19.46
C GLU A 160 5.04 26.73 -19.71
N ASP A 161 5.96 26.51 -18.75
CA ASP A 161 7.08 25.57 -18.85
C ASP A 161 6.77 24.14 -18.31
N LEU A 162 5.52 23.81 -18.15
CA LEU A 162 5.14 22.45 -17.73
C LEU A 162 5.55 21.41 -18.78
N ALA A 163 6.19 20.35 -18.33
CA ALA A 163 6.53 19.18 -19.15
C ALA A 163 5.32 18.76 -20.00
N LYS A 164 5.51 18.67 -21.33
CA LYS A 164 4.44 18.27 -22.24
C LYS A 164 3.91 16.90 -21.86
N PRO A 165 2.58 16.71 -21.87
CA PRO A 165 2.01 15.41 -21.57
C PRO A 165 2.52 14.35 -22.55
N GLY A 166 2.90 13.18 -22.02
CA GLY A 166 3.22 12.03 -22.83
C GLY A 166 1.98 11.39 -23.45
N LYS A 167 2.12 10.22 -24.05
CA LYS A 167 1.03 9.43 -24.64
C LYS A 167 -0.13 9.17 -23.66
N CYS A 168 0.19 9.03 -22.37
CA CYS A 168 -0.77 8.79 -21.29
C CYS A 168 -1.10 10.06 -20.50
N GLY A 169 -0.96 11.25 -21.09
CA GLY A 169 -1.11 12.51 -20.34
C GLY A 169 -0.04 12.62 -19.25
N TYR A 170 -0.45 12.97 -18.04
CA TYR A 170 0.40 13.01 -16.84
C TYR A 170 0.14 11.83 -15.89
N PHE A 171 -0.46 10.77 -16.43
CA PHE A 171 -0.80 9.57 -15.67
C PHE A 171 0.42 8.81 -15.23
N ALA A 172 0.44 8.41 -13.98
CA ALA A 172 1.42 7.50 -13.41
C ALA A 172 0.78 6.58 -12.38
N VAL A 173 1.42 5.46 -12.14
CA VAL A 173 1.07 4.53 -11.07
C VAL A 173 2.13 4.62 -9.99
N VAL A 174 1.72 4.90 -8.77
CA VAL A 174 2.59 4.72 -7.60
C VAL A 174 2.44 3.28 -7.14
N ARG A 175 3.54 2.55 -7.19
CA ARG A 175 3.66 1.18 -6.72
C ARG A 175 4.47 1.15 -5.44
N THR A 176 3.88 0.66 -4.36
CA THR A 176 4.58 0.47 -3.10
C THR A 176 4.79 -1.01 -2.84
N THR A 177 6.02 -1.40 -2.55
CA THR A 177 6.34 -2.72 -2.01
C THR A 177 6.37 -2.62 -0.49
N LEU A 178 5.45 -3.32 0.17
CA LEU A 178 5.33 -3.32 1.62
C LEU A 178 6.49 -4.10 2.26
N GLU A 179 7.04 -3.53 3.31
CA GLU A 179 8.12 -4.09 4.13
C GLU A 179 7.62 -4.42 5.54
N SER A 180 6.56 -3.75 6.00
CA SER A 180 5.89 -4.11 7.25
C SER A 180 4.38 -3.88 7.18
N LEU A 181 3.66 -4.66 8.00
CA LEU A 181 2.23 -4.49 8.29
C LEU A 181 2.01 -4.57 9.80
N ASP A 182 1.34 -3.58 10.36
CA ASP A 182 0.93 -3.53 11.76
C ASP A 182 -0.61 -3.53 11.77
N ILE A 183 -1.19 -4.61 12.24
CA ILE A 183 -2.63 -4.84 12.23
C ILE A 183 -3.15 -4.83 13.66
N LEU A 184 -4.09 -3.94 13.93
CA LEU A 184 -4.76 -3.78 15.21
C LEU A 184 -6.25 -4.03 15.04
N GLU A 185 -6.78 -5.00 15.74
CA GLU A 185 -8.20 -5.24 15.87
C GLU A 185 -8.68 -4.86 17.28
N LEU A 186 -9.71 -4.03 17.33
CA LEU A 186 -10.31 -3.58 18.59
C LEU A 186 -11.53 -4.45 18.87
N SER A 187 -11.49 -5.26 19.92
CA SER A 187 -12.58 -6.13 20.36
C SER A 187 -12.97 -5.84 21.81
N SER A 188 -14.23 -6.11 22.16
CA SER A 188 -14.71 -6.09 23.54
C SER A 188 -14.16 -7.25 24.38
N GLU A 189 -13.73 -8.32 23.72
CA GLU A 189 -13.16 -9.52 24.34
C GLU A 189 -11.63 -9.44 24.52
N GLY A 190 -11.03 -8.35 24.06
CA GLY A 190 -9.59 -8.11 24.06
C GLY A 190 -9.11 -7.59 22.70
N HIS A 191 -8.24 -6.59 22.76
CA HIS A 191 -7.64 -6.07 21.53
C HIS A 191 -6.51 -7.00 21.08
N GLN A 192 -6.39 -7.19 19.77
CA GLN A 192 -5.32 -7.96 19.16
C GLN A 192 -4.47 -7.05 18.30
N ARG A 193 -3.14 -7.11 18.45
CA ARG A 193 -2.20 -6.39 17.63
C ARG A 193 -1.04 -7.28 17.25
N TRP A 194 -0.80 -7.38 15.95
CA TRP A 194 0.29 -8.12 15.39
C TRP A 194 1.06 -7.25 14.40
N ILE A 195 2.39 -7.38 14.43
CA ILE A 195 3.30 -6.68 13.53
C ILE A 195 4.03 -7.74 12.71
N TRP A 196 3.93 -7.60 11.38
CA TRP A 196 4.64 -8.40 10.40
C TRP A 196 5.72 -7.55 9.75
N GLU A 197 6.93 -8.10 9.65
CA GLU A 197 8.07 -7.47 9.01
C GLU A 197 8.63 -8.42 7.96
N TRP A 198 8.97 -7.88 6.78
CA TRP A 198 9.56 -8.67 5.70
C TRP A 198 11.05 -8.80 5.91
N TYR A 199 11.50 -10.02 6.09
CA TYR A 199 12.90 -10.32 6.35
C TYR A 199 13.31 -11.60 5.64
N ILE A 200 14.43 -11.59 4.88
CA ILE A 200 15.00 -12.76 4.16
C ILE A 200 13.92 -13.55 3.42
N ASP A 201 13.20 -12.85 2.51
CA ASP A 201 12.18 -13.43 1.61
C ASP A 201 10.98 -14.09 2.30
N GLN A 202 10.68 -13.70 3.54
CA GLN A 202 9.51 -14.15 4.28
C GLN A 202 8.98 -13.08 5.26
N TRP A 203 7.73 -13.27 5.69
CA TRP A 203 7.16 -12.47 6.76
C TRP A 203 7.48 -13.08 8.13
N ALA A 204 8.03 -12.27 9.01
CA ALA A 204 8.16 -12.59 10.43
C ALA A 204 7.07 -11.81 11.20
N ALA A 205 6.39 -12.48 12.13
CA ALA A 205 5.32 -11.89 12.91
C ALA A 205 5.63 -11.91 14.40
N ARG A 206 5.22 -10.84 15.08
CA ARG A 206 5.25 -10.75 16.53
C ARG A 206 3.96 -10.13 17.06
N SER A 207 3.51 -10.59 18.22
CA SER A 207 2.46 -9.93 18.97
C SER A 207 2.96 -8.61 19.55
N ALA A 208 2.08 -7.65 19.69
CA ALA A 208 2.37 -6.34 20.28
C ALA A 208 1.25 -5.92 21.24
N VAL A 209 1.58 -5.10 22.20
CA VAL A 209 0.56 -4.45 23.05
C VAL A 209 -0.24 -3.48 22.17
N PRO A 210 -1.57 -3.51 22.24
CA PRO A 210 -2.48 -2.63 21.50
C PRO A 210 -2.27 -1.16 21.77
#